data_2cde834996fb4a423694e03138c689ab
#
_entry.id   2cde834996fb4a423694e03138c689ab
#
_cell.length_a   1.000
_cell.length_b   1.000
_cell.length_c   1.000
_cell.angle_alpha   90.00
_cell.angle_beta   90.00
_cell.angle_gamma   90.00
#
_symmetry.space_group_name_H-M   'P 1'
#
loop_
_entity.id
_entity.type
_entity.pdbx_description
1 polymer ?
#
loop_
_entity_poly.entity_id
_entity_poly.type
_entity_poly.pdbx_seq_one_letter_code
_entity_poly.pdbx_strand_id
1 'polypeptide(L)'
;MAQSGLGFLLRRLREARDLSSRELGQLADIDHTYIYRLETGEKQAPSAELLTRLLRVLKAKPREIEMAQFMMNNDVKPDWVEHVLPTDLTAEMFEMGATMRHRGGARPDMEAIEARVRKALEDDE
;
A
#
# COMPACT_ATOMS: atom_id res chain seq x y z
N MET A 1 -14.63 -1.25 -10.46
CA MET A 1 -13.31 -1.87 -10.44
C MET A 1 -12.77 -1.96 -9.02
N ALA A 2 -12.05 -3.02 -8.72
CA ALA A 2 -11.51 -3.21 -7.39
C ALA A 2 -10.34 -2.25 -7.14
N GLN A 3 -10.36 -1.56 -6.00
CA GLN A 3 -9.26 -0.70 -5.57
C GLN A 3 -8.00 -1.55 -5.35
N SER A 4 -6.85 -1.06 -5.79
CA SER A 4 -5.58 -1.73 -5.55
C SER A 4 -5.04 -1.39 -4.16
N GLY A 5 -4.15 -2.24 -3.64
CA GLY A 5 -3.48 -1.96 -2.37
C GLY A 5 -2.67 -0.68 -2.45
N LEU A 6 -1.98 -0.46 -3.57
CA LEU A 6 -1.20 0.77 -3.77
C LEU A 6 -2.11 2.00 -3.78
N GLY A 7 -3.23 1.93 -4.52
CA GLY A 7 -4.19 3.03 -4.55
C GLY A 7 -4.75 3.34 -3.17
N PHE A 8 -5.04 2.29 -2.40
CA PHE A 8 -5.52 2.44 -1.03
C PHE A 8 -4.48 3.16 -0.16
N LEU A 9 -3.22 2.73 -0.24
CA LEU A 9 -2.15 3.35 0.54
C LEU A 9 -1.99 4.83 0.19
N LEU A 10 -1.94 5.16 -1.09
CA LEU A 10 -1.79 6.55 -1.54
C LEU A 10 -2.92 7.42 -1.04
N ARG A 11 -4.16 6.92 -1.13
CA ARG A 11 -5.33 7.66 -0.63
C ARG A 11 -5.25 7.87 0.87
N ARG A 12 -4.85 6.85 1.62
CA ARG A 12 -4.76 6.94 3.08
C ARG A 12 -3.70 7.96 3.49
N LEU A 13 -2.56 7.98 2.79
CA LEU A 13 -1.50 8.96 3.05
C LEU A 13 -1.97 10.38 2.73
N ARG A 14 -2.73 10.54 1.62
CA ARG A 14 -3.27 11.82 1.23
C ARG A 14 -4.27 12.34 2.28
N GLU A 15 -5.18 11.49 2.70
CA GLU A 15 -6.20 11.86 3.70
C GLU A 15 -5.57 12.20 5.04
N ALA A 16 -4.51 11.50 5.41
CA ALA A 16 -3.79 11.78 6.66
C ALA A 16 -3.14 13.16 6.67
N ARG A 17 -2.89 13.74 5.51
CA ARG A 17 -2.34 15.08 5.39
C ARG A 17 -3.39 16.13 5.03
N ASP A 18 -4.65 15.74 5.06
CA ASP A 18 -5.77 16.64 4.77
C ASP A 18 -5.69 17.27 3.38
N LEU A 19 -5.19 16.50 2.42
CA LEU A 19 -5.07 16.98 1.04
C LEU A 19 -6.18 16.40 0.18
N SER A 20 -6.75 17.23 -0.70
CA SER A 20 -7.62 16.76 -1.77
C SER A 20 -6.76 16.20 -2.91
N SER A 21 -7.38 15.44 -3.81
CA SER A 21 -6.68 14.95 -5.00
C SER A 21 -6.11 16.12 -5.82
N ARG A 22 -6.86 17.21 -5.90
CA ARG A 22 -6.45 18.40 -6.64
C ARG A 22 -5.23 19.06 -5.98
N GLU A 23 -5.27 19.20 -4.66
CA GLU A 23 -4.15 19.79 -3.91
C GLU A 23 -2.89 18.94 -4.05
N LEU A 24 -3.04 17.61 -3.92
CA LEU A 24 -1.91 16.71 -4.11
C LEU A 24 -1.35 16.84 -5.53
N GLY A 25 -2.23 16.93 -6.53
CA GLY A 25 -1.81 17.11 -7.92
C GLY A 25 -1.01 18.38 -8.13
N GLN A 26 -1.45 19.47 -7.50
CA GLN A 26 -0.74 20.75 -7.60
C GLN A 26 0.64 20.66 -6.96
N LEU A 27 0.73 20.05 -5.78
CA LEU A 27 2.00 19.93 -5.07
C LEU A 27 2.99 19.00 -5.75
N ALA A 28 2.47 17.93 -6.37
CA ALA A 28 3.30 16.93 -7.03
C ALA A 28 3.52 17.21 -8.52
N ASP A 29 2.86 18.24 -9.05
CA ASP A 29 2.88 18.57 -10.48
C ASP A 29 2.37 17.39 -11.32
N ILE A 30 1.22 16.85 -10.92
CA ILE A 30 0.55 15.72 -11.57
C ILE A 30 -0.93 16.06 -11.73
N ASP A 31 -1.52 15.64 -12.85
CA ASP A 31 -2.95 15.84 -13.07
C ASP A 31 -3.76 15.11 -11.98
N HIS A 32 -4.67 15.84 -11.33
CA HIS A 32 -5.48 15.26 -10.26
C HIS A 32 -6.38 14.11 -10.74
N THR A 33 -6.76 14.11 -12.01
CA THR A 33 -7.53 13.00 -12.58
C THR A 33 -6.71 11.72 -12.57
N TYR A 34 -5.41 11.83 -12.86
CA TYR A 34 -4.50 10.69 -12.79
C TYR A 34 -4.40 10.13 -11.37
N ILE A 35 -4.29 11.02 -10.37
CA ILE A 35 -4.25 10.63 -8.96
C ILE A 35 -5.55 9.89 -8.59
N TYR A 36 -6.70 10.42 -9.00
CA TYR A 36 -7.98 9.77 -8.75
C TYR A 36 -8.02 8.36 -9.33
N ARG A 37 -7.53 8.18 -10.56
CA ARG A 37 -7.51 6.88 -11.21
C ARG A 37 -6.58 5.88 -10.52
N LEU A 38 -5.46 6.37 -9.98
CA LEU A 38 -4.58 5.51 -9.17
C LEU A 38 -5.29 5.03 -7.91
N GLU A 39 -5.97 5.94 -7.23
CA GLU A 39 -6.64 5.62 -5.97
C GLU A 39 -7.84 4.69 -6.16
N THR A 40 -8.52 4.78 -7.29
CA THR A 40 -9.70 3.96 -7.57
C THR A 40 -9.35 2.62 -8.22
N GLY A 41 -8.11 2.43 -8.66
CA GLY A 41 -7.70 1.22 -9.33
C GLY A 41 -7.93 1.22 -10.84
N GLU A 42 -8.43 2.32 -11.41
CA GLU A 42 -8.60 2.44 -12.85
C GLU A 42 -7.26 2.46 -13.58
N LYS A 43 -6.27 3.07 -12.96
CA LYS A 43 -4.92 3.11 -13.48
C LYS A 43 -4.07 2.18 -12.63
N GLN A 44 -3.25 1.36 -13.29
CA GLN A 44 -2.33 0.49 -12.59
C GLN A 44 -1.15 1.29 -12.07
N ALA A 45 -0.08 0.60 -11.67
CA ALA A 45 1.04 1.26 -11.00
C ALA A 45 1.58 2.45 -11.80
N PRO A 46 1.91 3.57 -11.11
CA PRO A 46 2.57 4.71 -11.75
C PRO A 46 4.01 4.34 -12.10
N SER A 47 4.69 5.23 -12.83
CA SER A 47 6.14 5.06 -13.02
C SER A 47 6.85 5.23 -11.68
N ALA A 48 8.07 4.70 -11.57
CA ALA A 48 8.86 4.85 -10.35
C ALA A 48 9.10 6.33 -10.02
N GLU A 49 9.30 7.15 -11.03
CA GLU A 49 9.50 8.59 -10.86
C GLU A 49 8.26 9.27 -10.27
N LEU A 50 7.08 8.96 -10.83
CA LEU A 50 5.85 9.53 -10.32
C LEU A 50 5.55 9.07 -8.90
N LEU A 51 5.79 7.80 -8.62
CA LEU A 51 5.59 7.28 -7.27
C LEU A 51 6.50 7.99 -6.27
N THR A 52 7.78 8.14 -6.61
CA THR A 52 8.74 8.84 -5.74
C THR A 52 8.28 10.27 -5.45
N ARG A 53 7.78 10.96 -6.47
CA ARG A 53 7.29 12.33 -6.34
C ARG A 53 6.07 12.40 -5.41
N LEU A 54 5.12 11.47 -5.59
CA LEU A 54 3.93 11.41 -4.74
C LEU A 54 4.30 11.14 -3.29
N LEU A 55 5.16 10.14 -3.06
CA LEU A 55 5.56 9.77 -1.70
C LEU A 55 6.31 10.90 -0.99
N ARG A 56 7.10 11.67 -1.74
CA ARG A 56 7.81 12.83 -1.18
C ARG A 56 6.83 13.90 -0.72
N VAL A 57 5.86 14.26 -1.56
CA VAL A 57 4.85 15.25 -1.20
C VAL A 57 4.01 14.78 -0.02
N LEU A 58 3.69 13.48 0.00
CA LEU A 58 2.90 12.88 1.08
C LEU A 58 3.73 12.67 2.35
N LYS A 59 5.02 12.90 2.30
CA LYS A 59 5.97 12.69 3.42
C LYS A 59 5.83 11.29 4.00
N ALA A 60 5.84 10.31 3.11
CA ALA A 60 5.72 8.91 3.49
C ALA A 60 6.90 8.48 4.37
N LYS A 61 6.60 7.65 5.35
CA LYS A 61 7.62 7.07 6.24
C LYS A 61 8.35 5.94 5.51
N PRO A 62 9.57 5.57 5.96
CA PRO A 62 10.34 4.51 5.30
C PRO A 62 9.56 3.23 5.06
N ARG A 63 8.78 2.77 6.05
CA ARG A 63 7.95 1.58 5.89
C ARG A 63 6.94 1.75 4.75
N GLU A 64 6.30 2.90 4.69
CA GLU A 64 5.29 3.20 3.68
C GLU A 64 5.90 3.25 2.28
N ILE A 65 7.11 3.80 2.18
CA ILE A 65 7.84 3.85 0.91
C ILE A 65 8.14 2.43 0.43
N GLU A 66 8.65 1.58 1.31
CA GLU A 66 8.96 0.19 0.97
C GLU A 66 7.71 -0.59 0.58
N MET A 67 6.60 -0.40 1.30
CA MET A 67 5.32 -1.01 0.96
C MET A 67 4.87 -0.59 -0.44
N ALA A 68 4.95 0.70 -0.73
CA ALA A 68 4.53 1.23 -2.03
C ALA A 68 5.39 0.67 -3.15
N GLN A 69 6.70 0.60 -2.95
CA GLN A 69 7.63 0.06 -3.95
C GLN A 69 7.33 -1.41 -4.25
N PHE A 70 7.05 -2.19 -3.20
CA PHE A 70 6.66 -3.59 -3.36
C PHE A 70 5.39 -3.71 -4.20
N MET A 71 4.42 -2.84 -3.96
CA MET A 71 3.14 -2.89 -4.65
C MET A 71 3.21 -2.36 -6.09
N MET A 72 4.34 -1.79 -6.50
CA MET A 72 4.56 -1.46 -7.90
C MET A 72 4.59 -2.69 -8.80
N ASN A 73 5.08 -3.81 -8.27
CA ASN A 73 5.27 -5.04 -9.02
C ASN A 73 4.46 -6.22 -8.49
N ASN A 74 3.69 -6.00 -7.44
CA ASN A 74 2.93 -7.06 -6.78
C ASN A 74 1.55 -6.55 -6.43
N ASP A 75 0.53 -7.26 -6.90
CA ASP A 75 -0.86 -6.91 -6.61
C ASP A 75 -1.17 -7.33 -5.17
N VAL A 76 -1.48 -6.34 -4.32
CA VAL A 76 -1.81 -6.57 -2.92
C VAL A 76 -3.23 -6.04 -2.68
N LYS A 77 -4.04 -6.81 -1.98
CA LYS A 77 -5.41 -6.40 -1.68
C LYS A 77 -5.43 -5.27 -0.64
N PRO A 78 -6.33 -4.31 -0.80
CA PRO A 78 -6.45 -3.19 0.15
C PRO A 78 -6.64 -3.65 1.59
N ASP A 79 -7.35 -4.76 1.81
CA ASP A 79 -7.62 -5.29 3.15
C ASP A 79 -6.33 -5.54 3.93
N TRP A 80 -5.31 -6.09 3.27
CA TRP A 80 -4.04 -6.37 3.94
C TRP A 80 -3.29 -5.07 4.26
N VAL A 81 -3.31 -4.10 3.35
CA VAL A 81 -2.71 -2.80 3.59
C VAL A 81 -3.37 -2.12 4.79
N GLU A 82 -4.71 -2.13 4.82
CA GLU A 82 -5.47 -1.53 5.91
C GLU A 82 -5.16 -2.19 7.25
N HIS A 83 -5.03 -3.50 7.25
CA HIS A 83 -4.70 -4.25 8.47
C HIS A 83 -3.31 -3.90 9.00
N VAL A 84 -2.34 -3.75 8.11
CA VAL A 84 -0.94 -3.54 8.49
C VAL A 84 -0.66 -2.12 8.98
N LEU A 85 -1.30 -1.11 8.38
CA LEU A 85 -0.97 0.29 8.65
C LEU A 85 -0.97 0.68 10.13
N PRO A 86 -1.98 0.28 10.95
CA PRO A 86 -1.96 0.66 12.37
C PRO A 86 -1.09 -0.23 13.25
N THR A 87 -0.43 -1.24 12.68
CA THR A 87 0.41 -2.17 13.45
C THR A 87 1.88 -1.76 13.40
N ASP A 88 2.71 -2.46 14.15
CA ASP A 88 4.15 -2.30 14.12
C ASP A 88 4.83 -3.26 13.12
N LEU A 89 4.05 -3.93 12.28
CA LEU A 89 4.60 -4.83 11.28
C LEU A 89 5.57 -4.08 10.36
N THR A 90 6.71 -4.70 10.09
CA THR A 90 7.72 -4.13 9.21
C THR A 90 7.29 -4.31 7.74
N ALA A 91 7.97 -3.59 6.84
CA ALA A 91 7.74 -3.78 5.41
C ALA A 91 8.01 -5.22 4.98
N GLU A 92 9.03 -5.85 5.55
CA GLU A 92 9.34 -7.26 5.27
C GLU A 92 8.19 -8.17 5.68
N MET A 93 7.61 -7.93 6.86
CA MET A 93 6.44 -8.68 7.32
C MET A 93 5.22 -8.45 6.44
N PHE A 94 5.03 -7.20 6.02
CA PHE A 94 3.96 -6.86 5.09
C PHE A 94 4.10 -7.65 3.77
N GLU A 95 5.31 -7.65 3.21
CA GLU A 95 5.59 -8.36 1.95
C GLU A 95 5.35 -9.86 2.10
N MET A 96 5.82 -10.43 3.21
CA MET A 96 5.63 -11.86 3.48
C MET A 96 4.15 -12.21 3.56
N GLY A 97 3.36 -11.43 4.30
CA GLY A 97 1.92 -11.66 4.41
C GLY A 97 1.20 -11.51 3.09
N ALA A 98 1.62 -10.53 2.27
CA ALA A 98 1.01 -10.30 0.97
C ALA A 98 1.22 -11.45 0.00
N THR A 99 2.31 -12.22 0.17
CA THR A 99 2.61 -13.35 -0.70
C THR A 99 1.99 -14.66 -0.22
N MET A 100 1.43 -14.69 0.98
CA MET A 100 0.78 -15.87 1.50
C MET A 100 -0.50 -16.14 0.74
N ARG A 101 -0.59 -17.32 0.16
CA ARG A 101 -1.79 -17.75 -0.56
C ARG A 101 -2.64 -18.62 0.33
N HIS A 102 -3.94 -18.37 0.29
CA HIS A 102 -4.89 -19.14 1.04
C HIS A 102 -5.30 -20.38 0.26
N ARG A 103 -5.11 -21.55 0.85
CA ARG A 103 -5.53 -22.80 0.23
C ARG A 103 -6.94 -23.13 0.72
N GLY A 104 -7.83 -23.49 -0.20
CA GLY A 104 -9.15 -23.97 0.16
C GLY A 104 -10.30 -22.99 -0.02
N GLY A 105 -10.07 -21.85 -0.65
CA GLY A 105 -11.14 -20.95 -1.06
C GLY A 105 -11.81 -20.12 0.03
N ALA A 106 -11.42 -20.30 1.29
CA ALA A 106 -11.94 -19.47 2.37
C ALA A 106 -11.26 -18.10 2.37
N ARG A 107 -12.00 -17.07 2.79
CA ARG A 107 -11.45 -15.72 2.88
C ARG A 107 -10.34 -15.69 3.92
N PRO A 108 -9.15 -15.15 3.59
CA PRO A 108 -8.06 -15.13 4.57
C PRO A 108 -8.39 -14.24 5.77
N ASP A 109 -8.06 -14.74 6.96
CA ASP A 109 -8.15 -13.98 8.19
C ASP A 109 -6.86 -13.19 8.34
N MET A 110 -6.96 -11.88 8.34
CA MET A 110 -5.80 -10.99 8.43
C MET A 110 -5.01 -11.20 9.72
N GLU A 111 -5.71 -11.46 10.82
CA GLU A 111 -5.03 -11.71 12.10
C GLU A 111 -4.24 -13.01 12.08
N ALA A 112 -4.78 -14.04 11.40
CA ALA A 112 -4.07 -15.31 11.27
C ALA A 112 -2.83 -15.15 10.39
N ILE A 113 -2.92 -14.35 9.33
CA ILE A 113 -1.77 -14.06 8.48
C ILE A 113 -0.71 -13.33 9.29
N GLU A 114 -1.10 -12.32 10.07
CA GLU A 114 -0.19 -11.57 10.92
C GLU A 114 0.53 -12.51 11.90
N ALA A 115 -0.20 -13.40 12.56
CA ALA A 115 0.37 -14.33 13.52
C ALA A 115 1.41 -15.25 12.87
N ARG A 116 1.12 -15.72 11.66
CA ARG A 116 2.04 -16.57 10.90
C ARG A 116 3.31 -15.83 10.52
N VAL A 117 3.17 -14.59 10.08
CA VAL A 117 4.30 -13.76 9.68
C VAL A 117 5.20 -13.48 10.88
N ARG A 118 4.62 -13.13 12.02
CA ARG A 118 5.41 -12.87 13.23
C ARG A 118 6.19 -14.10 13.67
N LYS A 119 5.53 -15.26 13.64
CA LYS A 119 6.16 -16.51 14.02
C LYS A 119 7.30 -16.88 13.07
N ALA A 120 7.08 -16.73 11.77
CA ALA A 120 8.09 -17.08 10.77
C ALA A 120 9.38 -16.26 10.94
N LEU A 121 9.25 -14.98 11.26
CA LEU A 121 10.42 -14.12 11.45
C LEU A 121 11.10 -14.32 12.82
N GLU A 122 10.34 -14.71 13.83
CA GLU A 122 10.93 -15.08 15.12
C GLU A 122 11.79 -16.33 15.00
N ASP A 123 11.32 -17.32 14.22
CA ASP A 123 12.02 -18.59 14.04
C ASP A 123 13.31 -18.44 13.25
N ASP A 124 13.48 -17.34 12.53
CA ASP A 124 14.65 -17.04 11.71
C ASP A 124 15.81 -16.40 12.50
N GLU A 125 15.58 -16.05 13.74
CA GLU A 125 16.61 -15.43 14.58
C GLU A 125 17.51 -16.47 15.27
#